data_7bbb59e92cd0f6c5c78a73c25acdcf9b
#
_entry.id   7bbb59e92cd0f6c5c78a73c25acdcf9b
#
_cell.length_a   1.000
_cell.length_b   1.000
_cell.length_c   1.000
_cell.angle_alpha   90.00
_cell.angle_beta   90.00
_cell.angle_gamma   90.00
#
_symmetry.space_group_name_H-M   'P 1'
#
loop_
_entity.id
_entity.type
_entity.pdbx_description
1 polymer ?
#
loop_
_entity_poly.entity_id
_entity_poly.type
_entity_poly.pdbx_seq_one_letter_code
_entity_poly.pdbx_strand_id
1 'polypeptide(L)'
;GEKITSLNNQIEFTQSLEEREAWSVLKELDKMDENFNKYKVNYSLALFSIVNYRFIMEKYGMGSLNEIFVRFKKILKDSCSEFDELWMIDEKSYLIVSPGKSKDEITQLVNTNLKTIENFRFIYKQDIITPKIHVAYLDKQSKPSINILDELIKQIAAVNEQYNES
;
A
#
# COMPACT_ATOMS: atom_id res chain seq x y z
N GLY A 1 16.41 20.69 -4.80
CA GLY A 1 17.54 21.27 -5.44
C GLY A 1 17.73 20.82 -6.86
N GLU A 2 18.45 21.56 -7.60
CA GLU A 2 18.77 21.21 -8.97
C GLU A 2 19.66 20.00 -8.99
N LYS A 3 19.39 19.13 -9.91
CA LYS A 3 20.19 17.97 -10.16
C LYS A 3 20.90 18.15 -11.49
N ILE A 4 22.10 17.67 -11.54
CA ILE A 4 22.98 17.93 -12.67
C ILE A 4 22.79 16.93 -13.78
N THR A 5 22.35 15.71 -13.44
CA THR A 5 22.19 14.63 -14.40
C THR A 5 20.72 14.33 -14.61
N SER A 6 20.38 13.74 -15.77
CA SER A 6 19.01 13.32 -16.05
C SER A 6 18.54 12.24 -15.08
N LEU A 7 19.44 11.38 -14.60
CA LEU A 7 19.10 10.36 -13.62
C LEU A 7 18.69 11.00 -12.29
N ASN A 8 19.46 11.98 -11.83
CA ASN A 8 19.13 12.69 -10.60
C ASN A 8 17.81 13.46 -10.75
N ASN A 9 17.56 14.04 -11.92
CA ASN A 9 16.30 14.73 -12.19
C ASN A 9 15.13 13.80 -12.14
N GLN A 10 15.27 12.58 -12.66
CA GLN A 10 14.23 11.55 -12.62
C GLN A 10 13.94 11.11 -11.19
N ILE A 11 15.00 10.91 -10.38
CA ILE A 11 14.84 10.55 -8.96
C ILE A 11 14.10 11.64 -8.21
N GLU A 12 14.51 12.89 -8.42
CA GLU A 12 13.88 14.03 -7.78
C GLU A 12 12.42 14.18 -8.18
N PHE A 13 12.12 13.98 -9.47
CA PHE A 13 10.75 14.05 -9.97
C PHE A 13 9.87 12.96 -9.37
N THR A 14 10.39 11.73 -9.27
CA THR A 14 9.68 10.60 -8.67
C THR A 14 9.37 10.88 -7.20
N GLN A 15 10.34 11.36 -6.44
CA GLN A 15 10.15 11.72 -5.04
C GLN A 15 9.09 12.81 -4.89
N SER A 16 9.11 13.81 -5.77
CA SER A 16 8.12 14.88 -5.75
C SER A 16 6.70 14.35 -6.00
N LEU A 17 6.54 13.38 -6.91
CA LEU A 17 5.25 12.74 -7.16
C LEU A 17 4.78 11.94 -5.94
N GLU A 18 5.68 11.18 -5.33
CA GLU A 18 5.38 10.41 -4.12
C GLU A 18 4.97 11.32 -2.98
N GLU A 19 5.67 12.43 -2.78
CA GLU A 19 5.34 13.41 -1.76
C GLU A 19 3.95 14.02 -1.99
N ARG A 20 3.61 14.35 -3.24
CA ARG A 20 2.31 14.90 -3.57
C ARG A 20 1.20 13.89 -3.36
N GLU A 21 1.43 12.63 -3.71
CA GLU A 21 0.46 11.56 -3.49
C GLU A 21 0.25 11.33 -2.00
N ALA A 22 1.33 11.25 -1.23
CA ALA A 22 1.25 11.13 0.22
C ALA A 22 0.50 12.29 0.86
N TRP A 23 0.78 13.52 0.39
CA TRP A 23 0.08 14.71 0.86
C TRP A 23 -1.42 14.64 0.57
N SER A 24 -1.77 14.17 -0.62
CA SER A 24 -3.17 14.05 -1.03
C SER A 24 -3.93 13.03 -0.20
N VAL A 25 -3.31 11.89 0.13
CA VAL A 25 -3.95 10.88 0.96
C VAL A 25 -4.16 11.39 2.38
N LEU A 26 -3.19 12.15 2.93
CA LEU A 26 -3.34 12.74 4.26
C LEU A 26 -4.52 13.70 4.32
N LYS A 27 -4.69 14.52 3.29
CA LYS A 27 -5.83 15.43 3.20
C LYS A 27 -7.16 14.67 3.17
N GLU A 28 -7.21 13.59 2.39
CA GLU A 28 -8.41 12.77 2.30
C GLU A 28 -8.74 12.12 3.63
N LEU A 29 -7.73 11.62 4.33
CA LEU A 29 -7.91 10.99 5.64
C LEU A 29 -8.36 12.01 6.70
N ASP A 30 -7.87 13.24 6.63
CA ASP A 30 -8.34 14.31 7.52
C ASP A 30 -9.84 14.55 7.36
N LYS A 31 -10.33 14.54 6.13
CA LYS A 31 -11.77 14.67 5.85
C LYS A 31 -12.56 13.50 6.42
N MET A 32 -12.02 12.30 6.30
CA MET A 32 -12.67 11.10 6.84
C MET A 32 -12.74 11.13 8.37
N ASP A 33 -11.67 11.62 9.00
CA ASP A 33 -11.66 11.80 10.46
C ASP A 33 -12.69 12.85 10.90
N GLU A 34 -12.81 13.95 10.17
CA GLU A 34 -13.85 14.94 10.41
C GLU A 34 -15.24 14.33 10.31
N ASN A 35 -15.50 13.58 9.26
CA ASN A 35 -16.79 12.93 9.06
C ASN A 35 -17.08 11.90 10.14
N PHE A 36 -16.07 11.17 10.59
CA PHE A 36 -16.22 10.24 11.69
C PHE A 36 -16.59 10.99 12.97
N ASN A 37 -15.90 12.08 13.28
CA ASN A 37 -16.13 12.84 14.50
C ASN A 37 -17.51 13.49 14.50
N LYS A 38 -17.95 14.04 13.37
CA LYS A 38 -19.23 14.77 13.28
C LYS A 38 -20.43 13.85 13.08
N TYR A 39 -20.30 12.88 12.19
CA TYR A 39 -21.44 12.10 11.70
C TYR A 39 -21.33 10.62 12.01
N LYS A 40 -20.24 10.19 12.66
CA LYS A 40 -19.98 8.78 13.00
C LYS A 40 -19.93 7.89 11.75
N VAL A 41 -19.45 8.44 10.63
CA VAL A 41 -19.23 7.66 9.42
C VAL A 41 -17.90 6.93 9.55
N ASN A 42 -17.97 5.60 9.62
CA ASN A 42 -16.79 4.77 9.72
C ASN A 42 -16.00 4.77 8.41
N TYR A 43 -14.72 4.45 8.48
CA TYR A 43 -13.91 4.15 7.31
C TYR A 43 -12.85 3.13 7.70
N SER A 44 -12.37 2.41 6.71
CA SER A 44 -11.36 1.38 6.92
C SER A 44 -10.16 1.60 6.03
N LEU A 45 -8.99 1.18 6.48
CA LEU A 45 -7.75 1.24 5.73
C LEU A 45 -7.13 -0.14 5.66
N ALA A 46 -6.51 -0.45 4.52
CA ALA A 46 -5.70 -1.65 4.37
C ALA A 46 -4.39 -1.28 3.66
N LEU A 47 -3.28 -1.51 4.31
CA LEU A 47 -1.94 -1.20 3.79
C LEU A 47 -1.25 -2.51 3.41
N PHE A 48 -1.01 -2.69 2.11
CA PHE A 48 -0.38 -3.87 1.53
C PHE A 48 1.06 -3.55 1.19
N SER A 49 2.00 -4.36 1.66
CA SER A 49 3.42 -4.10 1.41
C SER A 49 4.14 -5.36 0.94
N ILE A 50 5.03 -5.21 -0.03
CA ILE A 50 5.92 -6.30 -0.50
C ILE A 50 7.12 -6.31 0.44
N VAL A 51 7.17 -7.28 1.37
CA VAL A 51 8.21 -7.29 2.40
C VAL A 51 9.54 -7.86 1.93
N ASN A 52 9.55 -8.65 0.85
CA ASN A 52 10.79 -9.17 0.27
C ASN A 52 11.26 -8.41 -0.96
N TYR A 53 10.88 -7.11 -1.05
CA TYR A 53 11.20 -6.30 -2.23
C TYR A 53 12.71 -6.19 -2.47
N ARG A 54 13.49 -6.11 -1.40
CA ARG A 54 14.95 -6.01 -1.50
C ARG A 54 15.55 -7.27 -2.11
N PHE A 55 15.11 -8.43 -1.65
CA PHE A 55 15.52 -9.72 -2.21
C PHE A 55 15.19 -9.80 -3.71
N ILE A 56 13.97 -9.41 -4.09
CA ILE A 56 13.52 -9.43 -5.47
C ILE A 56 14.41 -8.51 -6.32
N MET A 57 14.65 -7.30 -5.83
CA MET A 57 15.47 -6.32 -6.53
C MET A 57 16.90 -6.81 -6.74
N GLU A 58 17.49 -7.40 -5.71
CA GLU A 58 18.87 -7.89 -5.77
C GLU A 58 19.01 -9.10 -6.67
N LYS A 59 18.05 -10.02 -6.64
CA LYS A 59 18.14 -11.26 -7.41
C LYS A 59 17.72 -11.08 -8.87
N TYR A 60 16.66 -10.33 -9.13
CA TYR A 60 16.05 -10.24 -10.46
C TYR A 60 16.16 -8.84 -11.09
N GLY A 61 16.61 -7.86 -10.34
CA GLY A 61 16.77 -6.49 -10.81
C GLY A 61 15.53 -5.61 -10.58
N MET A 62 15.75 -4.32 -10.76
CA MET A 62 14.69 -3.31 -10.50
C MET A 62 13.50 -3.49 -11.46
N GLY A 63 13.76 -3.91 -12.72
CA GLY A 63 12.70 -4.11 -13.70
C GLY A 63 11.67 -5.14 -13.24
N SER A 64 12.12 -6.20 -12.55
CA SER A 64 11.22 -7.23 -12.04
C SER A 64 10.30 -6.68 -10.96
N LEU A 65 10.84 -5.86 -10.09
CA LEU A 65 10.05 -5.25 -9.00
C LEU A 65 8.98 -4.32 -9.57
N ASN A 66 9.35 -3.51 -10.56
CA ASN A 66 8.40 -2.61 -11.22
C ASN A 66 7.26 -3.39 -11.88
N GLU A 67 7.58 -4.48 -12.57
CA GLU A 67 6.59 -5.32 -13.23
C GLU A 67 5.64 -5.95 -12.21
N ILE A 68 6.18 -6.47 -11.11
CA ILE A 68 5.38 -7.05 -10.02
C ILE A 68 4.45 -5.98 -9.44
N PHE A 69 4.97 -4.79 -9.22
CA PHE A 69 4.22 -3.70 -8.60
C PHE A 69 3.03 -3.26 -9.47
N VAL A 70 3.24 -3.20 -10.79
CA VAL A 70 2.15 -2.86 -11.74
C VAL A 70 1.04 -3.91 -11.67
N ARG A 71 1.38 -5.19 -11.64
CA ARG A 71 0.39 -6.27 -11.56
C ARG A 71 -0.28 -6.32 -10.20
N PHE A 72 0.47 -6.06 -9.16
CA PHE A 72 -0.04 -5.96 -7.80
C PHE A 72 -1.09 -4.85 -7.70
N LYS A 73 -0.79 -3.69 -8.25
CA LYS A 73 -1.72 -2.57 -8.30
C LYS A 73 -3.03 -2.96 -8.99
N LYS A 74 -2.94 -3.67 -10.11
CA LYS A 74 -4.13 -4.09 -10.84
C LYS A 74 -4.99 -5.05 -10.02
N ILE A 75 -4.38 -5.99 -9.32
CA ILE A 75 -5.11 -6.93 -8.45
C ILE A 75 -5.87 -6.16 -7.38
N LEU A 76 -5.19 -5.23 -6.70
CA LEU A 76 -5.82 -4.43 -5.65
C LEU A 76 -6.94 -3.57 -6.20
N LYS A 77 -6.71 -2.94 -7.35
CA LYS A 77 -7.71 -2.07 -7.97
C LYS A 77 -8.95 -2.85 -8.37
N ASP A 78 -8.78 -4.06 -8.91
CA ASP A 78 -9.90 -4.91 -9.31
C ASP A 78 -10.78 -5.33 -8.14
N SER A 79 -10.24 -5.32 -6.92
CA SER A 79 -10.99 -5.65 -5.70
C SER A 79 -11.76 -4.46 -5.13
N CYS A 80 -11.43 -3.24 -5.57
CA CYS A 80 -12.03 -2.02 -5.04
C CYS A 80 -13.42 -1.78 -5.63
N SER A 81 -14.34 -1.28 -4.78
CA SER A 81 -15.63 -0.76 -5.24
C SER A 81 -15.44 0.67 -5.75
N GLU A 82 -16.51 1.25 -6.29
CA GLU A 82 -16.46 2.63 -6.80
C GLU A 82 -16.14 3.68 -5.73
N PHE A 83 -16.39 3.36 -4.45
CA PHE A 83 -16.13 4.29 -3.34
C PHE A 83 -14.76 4.09 -2.71
N ASP A 84 -14.08 3.01 -3.03
CA ASP A 84 -12.75 2.74 -2.52
C ASP A 84 -11.70 3.50 -3.33
N GLU A 85 -10.64 3.92 -2.65
CA GLU A 85 -9.51 4.57 -3.32
C GLU A 85 -8.24 3.78 -3.07
N LEU A 86 -7.40 3.73 -4.09
CA LEU A 86 -6.11 3.06 -4.03
C LEU A 86 -5.00 4.11 -4.15
N TRP A 87 -4.10 4.13 -3.16
CA TRP A 87 -3.01 5.09 -3.09
C TRP A 87 -1.67 4.37 -3.03
N MET A 88 -0.70 4.85 -3.79
CA MET A 88 0.68 4.40 -3.67
C MET A 88 1.33 5.17 -2.51
N ILE A 89 1.81 4.45 -1.50
CA ILE A 89 2.44 5.07 -0.34
C ILE A 89 3.96 5.18 -0.55
N ASP A 90 4.55 4.12 -1.07
CA ASP A 90 5.96 4.11 -1.45
C ASP A 90 6.18 3.06 -2.56
N GLU A 91 7.44 2.81 -2.92
CA GLU A 91 7.79 1.91 -4.03
C GLU A 91 7.44 0.43 -3.76
N LYS A 92 6.97 0.09 -2.56
CA LYS A 92 6.63 -1.29 -2.21
C LYS A 92 5.27 -1.44 -1.55
N SER A 93 4.51 -0.34 -1.40
CA SER A 93 3.28 -0.36 -0.59
C SER A 93 2.13 0.39 -1.24
N TYR A 94 0.94 -0.21 -1.15
CA TYR A 94 -0.31 0.42 -1.55
C TYR A 94 -1.28 0.47 -0.38
N LEU A 95 -2.04 1.55 -0.32
CA LEU A 95 -3.10 1.74 0.68
C LEU A 95 -4.44 1.74 -0.02
N ILE A 96 -5.36 0.92 0.47
CA ILE A 96 -6.78 0.99 0.09
C ILE A 96 -7.50 1.77 1.19
N VAL A 97 -8.22 2.79 0.77
CA VAL A 97 -9.04 3.62 1.66
C VAL A 97 -10.50 3.32 1.33
N SER A 98 -11.26 2.85 2.32
CA SER A 98 -12.62 2.36 2.11
C SER A 98 -13.60 3.10 3.02
N PRO A 99 -14.23 4.16 2.50
CA PRO A 99 -15.26 4.88 3.28
C PRO A 99 -16.46 3.98 3.55
N GLY A 100 -16.95 4.02 4.78
CA GLY A 100 -18.15 3.30 5.17
C GLY A 100 -17.97 1.81 5.45
N LYS A 101 -16.81 1.23 5.16
CA LYS A 101 -16.60 -0.19 5.40
C LYS A 101 -16.39 -0.49 6.88
N SER A 102 -17.00 -1.58 7.33
CA SER A 102 -16.84 -2.10 8.68
C SER A 102 -15.56 -2.94 8.77
N LYS A 103 -15.23 -3.34 10.00
CA LYS A 103 -14.11 -4.25 10.24
C LYS A 103 -14.27 -5.55 9.47
N ASP A 104 -15.46 -6.12 9.46
CA ASP A 104 -15.69 -7.40 8.76
C ASP A 104 -15.55 -7.23 7.25
N GLU A 105 -16.03 -6.14 6.71
CA GLU A 105 -15.93 -5.86 5.27
C GLU A 105 -14.49 -5.65 4.83
N ILE A 106 -13.70 -4.91 5.61
CA ILE A 106 -12.28 -4.73 5.24
C ILE A 106 -11.49 -6.02 5.39
N THR A 107 -11.82 -6.84 6.39
CA THR A 107 -11.20 -8.15 6.57
C THR A 107 -11.46 -9.03 5.35
N GLN A 108 -12.67 -9.03 4.85
CA GLN A 108 -13.04 -9.81 3.67
C GLN A 108 -12.29 -9.33 2.42
N LEU A 109 -12.19 -8.03 2.24
CA LEU A 109 -11.45 -7.43 1.13
C LEU A 109 -9.97 -7.85 1.18
N VAL A 110 -9.37 -7.77 2.36
CA VAL A 110 -7.98 -8.16 2.57
C VAL A 110 -7.77 -9.65 2.24
N ASN A 111 -8.62 -10.50 2.76
CA ASN A 111 -8.49 -11.95 2.54
C ASN A 111 -8.67 -12.31 1.07
N THR A 112 -9.60 -11.68 0.38
CA THR A 112 -9.80 -11.88 -1.05
C THR A 112 -8.55 -11.51 -1.84
N ASN A 113 -7.95 -10.37 -1.54
CA ASN A 113 -6.72 -9.92 -2.21
C ASN A 113 -5.54 -10.84 -1.93
N LEU A 114 -5.36 -11.24 -0.67
CA LEU A 114 -4.25 -12.14 -0.32
C LEU A 114 -4.37 -13.47 -1.07
N LYS A 115 -5.57 -14.01 -1.18
CA LYS A 115 -5.82 -15.24 -1.91
C LYS A 115 -5.54 -15.08 -3.40
N THR A 116 -5.96 -13.97 -3.99
CA THR A 116 -5.70 -13.68 -5.40
C THR A 116 -4.20 -13.57 -5.67
N ILE A 117 -3.47 -12.85 -4.81
CA ILE A 117 -2.03 -12.66 -4.95
C ILE A 117 -1.30 -14.00 -4.79
N GLU A 118 -1.70 -14.81 -3.81
CA GLU A 118 -1.10 -16.13 -3.58
C GLU A 118 -1.24 -17.04 -4.80
N ASN A 119 -2.36 -16.96 -5.49
CA ASN A 119 -2.63 -17.79 -6.66
C ASN A 119 -2.15 -17.20 -7.98
N PHE A 120 -1.66 -15.97 -7.96
CA PHE A 120 -1.19 -15.29 -9.17
C PHE A 120 0.27 -15.65 -9.44
N ARG A 121 0.60 -15.89 -10.71
CA ARG A 121 1.97 -16.17 -11.13
C ARG A 121 2.63 -14.90 -11.64
N PHE A 122 3.56 -14.37 -10.87
CA PHE A 122 4.36 -13.22 -11.28
C PHE A 122 5.55 -13.74 -12.09
N ILE A 123 5.51 -13.54 -13.39
CA ILE A 123 6.55 -14.02 -14.30
C ILE A 123 7.32 -12.82 -14.86
N TYR A 124 8.64 -12.89 -14.75
CA TYR A 124 9.53 -11.87 -15.32
C TYR A 124 10.70 -12.56 -16.00
N LYS A 125 10.84 -12.36 -17.33
CA LYS A 125 11.93 -12.96 -18.12
C LYS A 125 12.10 -14.47 -17.83
N GLN A 126 11.01 -15.20 -17.86
CA GLN A 126 10.96 -16.65 -17.65
C GLN A 126 11.10 -17.10 -16.19
N ASP A 127 11.44 -16.19 -15.27
CA ASP A 127 11.49 -16.51 -13.85
C ASP A 127 10.12 -16.34 -13.21
N ILE A 128 9.77 -17.26 -12.32
CA ILE A 128 8.58 -17.14 -11.48
C ILE A 128 9.05 -16.52 -10.17
N ILE A 129 8.51 -15.35 -9.86
CA ILE A 129 8.89 -14.61 -8.66
C ILE A 129 7.71 -14.63 -7.69
N THR A 130 8.00 -14.91 -6.42
CA THR A 130 6.98 -14.95 -5.38
C THR A 130 7.13 -13.74 -4.46
N PRO A 131 6.33 -12.69 -4.67
CA PRO A 131 6.34 -11.58 -3.73
C PRO A 131 5.71 -12.02 -2.41
N LYS A 132 6.30 -11.60 -1.31
CA LYS A 132 5.76 -11.84 0.02
C LYS A 132 5.07 -10.58 0.48
N ILE A 133 3.76 -10.70 0.72
CA ILE A 133 2.92 -9.56 1.05
C ILE A 133 2.56 -9.61 2.53
N HIS A 134 2.73 -8.49 3.20
CA HIS A 134 2.15 -8.28 4.52
C HIS A 134 1.08 -7.21 4.42
N VAL A 135 -0.01 -7.41 5.13
CA VAL A 135 -1.13 -6.46 5.17
C VAL A 135 -1.40 -6.07 6.61
N ALA A 136 -1.48 -4.77 6.84
CA ALA A 136 -2.01 -4.22 8.09
C ALA A 136 -3.32 -3.52 7.75
N TYR A 137 -4.37 -3.78 8.49
CA TYR A 137 -5.67 -3.17 8.22
C TYR A 137 -6.42 -2.88 9.50
N LEU A 138 -7.26 -1.85 9.46
CA LEU A 138 -7.95 -1.36 10.65
C LEU A 138 -9.13 -0.49 10.21
N ASP A 139 -10.18 -0.49 11.00
CA ASP A 139 -11.27 0.46 10.81
C ASP A 139 -11.24 1.52 11.92
N LYS A 140 -11.76 2.72 11.61
CA LYS A 140 -11.72 3.85 12.52
C LYS A 140 -12.60 3.62 13.75
N GLN A 141 -13.73 2.95 13.57
CA GLN A 141 -14.66 2.69 14.67
C GLN A 141 -14.02 1.84 15.77
N SER A 142 -13.17 0.89 15.41
CA SER A 142 -12.50 0.02 16.39
C SER A 142 -11.45 0.78 17.19
N LYS A 143 -10.89 1.87 16.64
CA LYS A 143 -9.82 2.66 17.28
C LYS A 143 -10.10 4.16 17.09
N PRO A 144 -11.16 4.69 17.71
CA PRO A 144 -11.58 6.05 17.39
C PRO A 144 -10.62 7.14 17.83
N SER A 145 -9.76 6.87 18.80
CA SER A 145 -8.86 7.88 19.37
C SER A 145 -7.45 7.87 18.76
N ILE A 146 -7.15 6.97 17.81
CA ILE A 146 -5.82 6.90 17.23
C ILE A 146 -5.86 7.24 15.73
N ASN A 147 -4.69 7.67 15.23
CA ASN A 147 -4.48 7.83 13.79
C ASN A 147 -4.24 6.44 13.21
N ILE A 148 -5.23 5.92 12.49
CA ILE A 148 -5.15 4.53 12.03
C ILE A 148 -4.09 4.31 10.94
N LEU A 149 -3.80 5.34 10.13
CA LEU A 149 -2.72 5.22 9.14
C LEU A 149 -1.36 5.07 9.82
N ASP A 150 -1.08 5.89 10.84
CA ASP A 150 0.19 5.79 11.58
C ASP A 150 0.34 4.41 12.22
N GLU A 151 -0.75 3.88 12.77
CA GLU A 151 -0.76 2.56 13.36
C GLU A 151 -0.42 1.47 12.33
N LEU A 152 -1.01 1.55 11.13
CA LEU A 152 -0.72 0.59 10.06
C LEU A 152 0.73 0.69 9.60
N ILE A 153 1.24 1.90 9.45
CA ILE A 153 2.62 2.12 9.04
C ILE A 153 3.59 1.48 10.06
N LYS A 154 3.31 1.66 11.34
CA LYS A 154 4.12 1.05 12.40
C LYS A 154 4.11 -0.48 12.33
N GLN A 155 2.95 -1.06 12.10
CA GLN A 155 2.83 -2.53 11.97
C GLN A 155 3.65 -3.05 10.79
N ILE A 156 3.56 -2.38 9.64
CA ILE A 156 4.33 -2.77 8.45
C ILE A 156 5.83 -2.60 8.69
N ALA A 157 6.25 -1.50 9.32
CA ALA A 157 7.66 -1.24 9.61
C ALA A 157 8.25 -2.33 10.49
N ALA A 158 7.51 -2.78 11.50
CA ALA A 158 7.97 -3.86 12.39
C ALA A 158 8.19 -5.17 11.62
N VAL A 159 7.29 -5.51 10.70
CA VAL A 159 7.42 -6.72 9.88
C VAL A 159 8.59 -6.60 8.91
N ASN A 160 8.75 -5.45 8.26
CA ASN A 160 9.86 -5.21 7.33
C ASN A 160 11.20 -5.34 8.05
N GLU A 161 11.30 -4.80 9.25
CA GLU A 161 12.50 -4.88 10.05
C GLU A 161 12.86 -6.33 10.38
N GLN A 162 11.90 -7.11 10.85
CA GLN A 162 12.09 -8.53 11.12
C GLN A 162 12.52 -9.29 9.88
N TYR A 163 11.90 -9.02 8.75
CA TYR A 163 12.18 -9.72 7.51
C TYR A 163 13.58 -9.42 6.99
N ASN A 164 14.04 -8.17 7.13
CA ASN A 164 15.36 -7.76 6.65
C ASN A 164 16.50 -8.23 7.56
N GLU A 165 16.22 -8.52 8.83
CA GLU A 165 17.21 -9.04 9.76
C GLU A 165 17.47 -10.54 9.55
N SER A 166 16.52 -11.25 8.99
CA SER A 166 16.67 -12.69 8.71
C SER A 166 17.24 -12.92 7.32
#